data_8836c518235feff86f28c1249b28ebf6
#
_entry.id   8836c518235feff86f28c1249b28ebf6
#
_cell.length_a   1.000
_cell.length_b   1.000
_cell.length_c   1.000
_cell.angle_alpha   90.00
_cell.angle_beta   90.00
_cell.angle_gamma   90.00
#
_symmetry.space_group_name_H-M   'P 1'
#
loop_
_entity.id
_entity.type
_entity.pdbx_description
1 polymer ?
#
loop_
_entity_poly.entity_id
_entity_poly.type
_entity_poly.pdbx_seq_one_letter_code
_entity_poly.pdbx_strand_id
1 'polypeptide(L)'
;MNTRELHTALLDDLEDLFKDRTFKTPHNTMETPKTYPQELPPEDARSEEDPFPYIIVRLDQGGVDTPTDPHKARVILVIGIYDDGTVDFREPPPADGEWDNRNFGTMAVLEVIERIQEHYEKRPALCGGKFYFDGPFHWALQDENSFPYYYGAFDLTFTLAAPRKERSNFV
;
A
#
# COMPACT_ATOMS: atom_id res chain seq x y z
N MET A 1 1.35 0.20 23.54
CA MET A 1 1.61 0.31 22.08
C MET A 1 0.34 -0.06 21.34
N ASN A 2 -0.11 0.77 20.44
CA ASN A 2 -1.35 0.52 19.70
C ASN A 2 -1.07 0.38 18.19
N THR A 3 -0.62 -0.81 17.80
CA THR A 3 -0.37 -1.15 16.37
C THR A 3 -1.66 -1.13 15.54
N ARG A 4 -2.81 -1.32 16.17
CA ARG A 4 -4.11 -1.20 15.49
C ARG A 4 -4.37 0.23 15.05
N GLU A 5 -3.98 1.19 15.88
CA GLU A 5 -4.06 2.61 15.53
C GLU A 5 -3.17 2.95 14.33
N LEU A 6 -1.94 2.42 14.29
CA LEU A 6 -1.06 2.54 13.13
C LEU A 6 -1.71 1.95 11.88
N HIS A 7 -2.29 0.77 11.98
CA HIS A 7 -2.94 0.09 10.86
C HIS A 7 -4.10 0.93 10.28
N THR A 8 -4.99 1.39 11.14
CA THR A 8 -6.11 2.25 10.75
C THR A 8 -5.63 3.56 10.13
N ALA A 9 -4.62 4.19 10.73
CA ALA A 9 -4.05 5.43 10.23
C ALA A 9 -3.43 5.26 8.83
N LEU A 10 -2.77 4.14 8.59
CA LEU A 10 -2.21 3.84 7.27
C LEU A 10 -3.29 3.63 6.21
N LEU A 11 -4.36 2.91 6.54
CA LEU A 11 -5.49 2.71 5.63
C LEU A 11 -6.10 4.05 5.21
N ASP A 12 -6.39 4.91 6.17
CA ASP A 12 -6.99 6.22 5.93
C ASP A 12 -6.04 7.15 5.16
N ASP A 13 -4.77 7.15 5.52
CA ASP A 13 -3.75 8.00 4.89
C ASP A 13 -3.50 7.61 3.42
N LEU A 14 -3.48 6.32 3.12
CA LEU A 14 -3.34 5.83 1.76
C LEU A 14 -4.57 6.13 0.90
N GLU A 15 -5.77 6.00 1.43
CA GLU A 15 -6.99 6.42 0.73
C GLU A 15 -6.94 7.92 0.38
N ASP A 16 -6.54 8.75 1.32
CA ASP A 16 -6.39 10.19 1.08
C ASP A 16 -5.30 10.49 0.05
N LEU A 17 -4.19 9.79 0.09
CA LEU A 17 -3.07 9.97 -0.84
C LEU A 17 -3.48 9.72 -2.30
N PHE A 18 -4.33 8.76 -2.55
CA PHE A 18 -4.76 8.35 -3.89
C PHE A 18 -6.15 8.85 -4.31
N LYS A 19 -6.78 9.72 -3.54
CA LYS A 19 -8.14 10.22 -3.84
C LYS A 19 -8.29 10.88 -5.21
N ASP A 20 -7.20 11.43 -5.75
CA ASP A 20 -7.16 12.13 -7.05
C ASP A 20 -6.54 11.28 -8.17
N ARG A 21 -6.21 10.02 -7.90
CA ARG A 21 -5.57 9.13 -8.87
C ARG A 21 -6.39 7.88 -9.09
N THR A 22 -6.83 7.69 -10.33
CA THR A 22 -7.61 6.51 -10.74
C THR A 22 -6.79 5.58 -11.64
N PHE A 23 -7.14 4.30 -11.60
CA PHE A 23 -6.55 3.25 -12.42
C PHE A 23 -7.67 2.43 -13.07
N LYS A 24 -7.35 1.72 -14.13
CA LYS A 24 -8.30 0.83 -14.81
C LYS A 24 -8.81 -0.28 -13.89
N THR A 25 -10.07 -0.64 -14.08
CA THR A 25 -10.67 -1.84 -13.47
C THR A 25 -10.95 -2.88 -14.54
N PRO A 26 -11.11 -4.17 -14.18
CA PRO A 26 -11.50 -5.23 -15.12
C PRO A 26 -12.88 -5.02 -15.76
N HIS A 27 -13.67 -4.08 -15.26
CA HIS A 27 -15.03 -3.79 -15.72
C HIS A 27 -15.11 -2.54 -16.63
N ASN A 28 -14.00 -2.11 -17.24
CA ASN A 28 -13.96 -0.91 -18.09
C ASN A 28 -14.32 0.40 -17.38
N THR A 29 -13.99 0.51 -16.13
CA THR A 29 -14.13 1.75 -15.36
C THR A 29 -12.78 2.23 -14.85
N MET A 30 -12.75 3.46 -14.33
CA MET A 30 -11.59 4.01 -13.65
C MET A 30 -11.95 4.26 -12.20
N GLU A 31 -11.16 3.71 -11.28
CA GLU A 31 -11.40 3.83 -9.85
C GLU A 31 -10.11 4.13 -9.09
N THR A 32 -10.25 4.76 -7.93
CA THR A 32 -9.14 4.92 -6.98
C THR A 32 -8.79 3.58 -6.34
N PRO A 33 -7.53 3.36 -5.94
CA PRO A 33 -7.16 2.14 -5.24
C PRO A 33 -7.96 1.95 -3.95
N LYS A 34 -8.50 0.75 -3.77
CA LYS A 34 -9.15 0.35 -2.52
C LYS A 34 -8.09 -0.15 -1.54
N THR A 35 -8.22 0.22 -0.28
CA THR A 35 -7.33 -0.26 0.77
C THR A 35 -7.99 -1.39 1.55
N TYR A 36 -7.23 -2.44 1.81
CA TYR A 36 -7.71 -3.61 2.56
C TYR A 36 -6.78 -3.91 3.73
N PRO A 37 -7.34 -4.22 4.91
CA PRO A 37 -6.56 -4.62 6.07
C PRO A 37 -6.14 -6.09 5.97
N GLN A 38 -4.86 -6.35 6.11
CA GLN A 38 -4.23 -7.68 6.20
C GLN A 38 -4.32 -8.54 4.93
N GLU A 39 -5.49 -8.72 4.35
CA GLU A 39 -5.72 -9.56 3.18
C GLU A 39 -6.97 -9.13 2.41
N LEU A 40 -7.09 -9.59 1.19
CA LEU A 40 -8.32 -9.39 0.44
C LEU A 40 -9.48 -10.16 1.10
N PRO A 41 -10.70 -9.60 1.09
CA PRO A 41 -11.87 -10.35 1.52
C PRO A 41 -12.02 -11.63 0.68
N PRO A 42 -12.57 -12.73 1.24
CA PRO A 42 -12.90 -13.92 0.47
C PRO A 42 -13.80 -13.61 -0.73
N GLU A 43 -13.68 -14.36 -1.81
CA GLU A 43 -14.43 -14.12 -3.04
C GLU A 43 -15.95 -14.05 -2.83
N ASP A 44 -16.48 -14.91 -1.97
CA ASP A 44 -17.89 -14.99 -1.60
C ASP A 44 -18.36 -13.81 -0.72
N ALA A 45 -17.44 -13.10 -0.06
CA ALA A 45 -17.73 -11.89 0.73
C ALA A 45 -17.46 -10.60 -0.04
N ARG A 46 -16.87 -10.66 -1.24
CA ARG A 46 -16.70 -9.51 -2.11
C ARG A 46 -18.01 -9.18 -2.82
N SER A 47 -18.29 -7.90 -3.02
CA SER A 47 -19.21 -7.49 -4.06
C SER A 47 -18.73 -8.07 -5.41
N GLU A 48 -19.60 -8.23 -6.39
CA GLU A 48 -19.30 -8.79 -7.72
C GLU A 48 -18.17 -8.07 -8.47
N GLU A 49 -17.58 -7.05 -7.88
CA GLU A 49 -16.48 -6.27 -8.41
C GLU A 49 -15.13 -6.92 -8.05
N ASP A 50 -14.27 -7.07 -9.06
CA ASP A 50 -12.88 -7.43 -8.85
C ASP A 50 -12.19 -6.39 -7.95
N PRO A 51 -11.26 -6.81 -7.08
CA PRO A 51 -10.66 -5.89 -6.11
C PRO A 51 -9.71 -4.86 -6.73
N PHE A 52 -9.36 -4.97 -8.00
CA PHE A 52 -8.38 -4.10 -8.66
C PHE A 52 -8.96 -2.71 -9.02
N PRO A 53 -8.18 -1.64 -8.84
CA PRO A 53 -6.87 -1.58 -8.19
C PRO A 53 -6.97 -1.64 -6.67
N TYR A 54 -5.96 -2.20 -6.01
CA TYR A 54 -5.99 -2.31 -4.54
C TYR A 54 -4.61 -2.13 -3.90
N ILE A 55 -4.64 -1.79 -2.61
CA ILE A 55 -3.48 -1.78 -1.72
C ILE A 55 -3.87 -2.53 -0.45
N ILE A 56 -3.17 -3.61 -0.14
CA ILE A 56 -3.34 -4.33 1.11
C ILE A 56 -2.33 -3.78 2.11
N VAL A 57 -2.79 -3.38 3.28
CA VAL A 57 -1.95 -2.93 4.39
C VAL A 57 -1.81 -4.08 5.38
N ARG A 58 -0.64 -4.68 5.41
CA ARG A 58 -0.37 -5.88 6.18
C ARG A 58 0.62 -5.59 7.30
N LEU A 59 0.18 -5.75 8.53
CA LEU A 59 1.09 -5.80 9.67
C LEU A 59 1.84 -7.13 9.62
N ASP A 60 3.15 -7.09 9.52
CA ASP A 60 3.97 -8.29 9.38
C ASP A 60 4.56 -8.71 10.71
N GLN A 61 5.35 -7.84 11.31
CA GLN A 61 5.98 -8.11 12.59
C GLN A 61 6.29 -6.81 13.32
N GLY A 62 6.48 -6.93 14.60
CA GLY A 62 6.88 -5.81 15.43
C GLY A 62 7.57 -6.30 16.68
N GLY A 63 8.20 -5.40 17.39
CA GLY A 63 8.88 -5.74 18.63
C GLY A 63 9.76 -4.63 19.15
N VAL A 64 10.43 -4.97 20.23
CA VAL A 64 11.37 -4.11 20.93
C VAL A 64 12.44 -5.02 21.57
N ASP A 65 13.70 -4.62 21.43
CA ASP A 65 14.81 -5.42 21.96
C ASP A 65 14.96 -5.28 23.48
N THR A 66 14.73 -4.08 23.98
CA THR A 66 14.72 -3.81 25.41
C THR A 66 13.50 -2.96 25.81
N PRO A 67 13.03 -3.02 27.09
CA PRO A 67 11.85 -2.25 27.52
C PRO A 67 11.98 -0.73 27.39
N THR A 68 13.18 -0.21 27.21
CA THR A 68 13.47 1.22 27.06
C THR A 68 13.60 1.67 25.62
N ASP A 69 13.72 0.74 24.68
CA ASP A 69 13.82 1.05 23.28
C ASP A 69 12.47 1.42 22.65
N PRO A 70 12.48 2.23 21.62
CA PRO A 70 11.27 2.46 20.83
C PRO A 70 10.77 1.17 20.20
N HIS A 71 9.47 0.98 20.19
CA HIS A 71 8.85 -0.14 19.49
C HIS A 71 8.91 0.09 17.97
N LYS A 72 9.15 -0.97 17.23
CA LYS A 72 9.14 -0.95 15.76
C LYS A 72 8.03 -1.86 15.24
N ALA A 73 7.39 -1.43 14.19
CA ALA A 73 6.40 -2.23 13.48
C ALA A 73 6.73 -2.24 11.99
N ARG A 74 6.87 -3.44 11.44
CA ARG A 74 7.06 -3.64 10.01
C ARG A 74 5.70 -3.83 9.34
N VAL A 75 5.48 -3.06 8.29
CA VAL A 75 4.27 -3.12 7.49
C VAL A 75 4.64 -3.51 6.08
N ILE A 76 3.93 -4.46 5.50
CA ILE A 76 4.06 -4.83 4.09
C ILE A 76 2.84 -4.30 3.37
N LEU A 77 3.06 -3.55 2.30
CA LEU A 77 2.02 -3.12 1.38
C LEU A 77 2.06 -3.99 0.13
N VAL A 78 0.91 -4.53 -0.25
CA VAL A 78 0.77 -5.33 -1.46
C VAL A 78 -0.13 -4.57 -2.42
N ILE A 79 0.37 -4.34 -3.64
CA ILE A 79 -0.31 -3.57 -4.67
C ILE A 79 -0.77 -4.51 -5.77
N GLY A 80 -2.02 -4.38 -6.18
CA GLY A 80 -2.57 -5.04 -7.34
C GLY A 80 -3.11 -4.02 -8.34
N ILE A 81 -2.66 -4.09 -9.58
CA ILE A 81 -3.07 -3.22 -10.68
C ILE A 81 -3.56 -4.07 -11.84
N TYR A 82 -4.63 -3.63 -12.48
CA TYR A 82 -5.12 -4.18 -13.73
C TYR A 82 -4.73 -3.26 -14.89
N ASP A 83 -4.15 -3.82 -15.93
CA ASP A 83 -3.90 -3.11 -17.19
C ASP A 83 -3.98 -4.10 -18.36
N ASP A 84 -4.93 -3.88 -19.24
CA ASP A 84 -5.17 -4.71 -20.43
C ASP A 84 -4.36 -4.25 -21.66
N GLY A 85 -3.47 -3.27 -21.48
CA GLY A 85 -2.62 -2.72 -22.53
C GLY A 85 -3.32 -1.69 -23.43
N THR A 86 -4.57 -1.32 -23.17
CA THR A 86 -5.25 -0.25 -23.91
C THR A 86 -4.81 1.13 -23.41
N VAL A 87 -4.55 2.05 -24.33
CA VAL A 87 -4.10 3.41 -23.99
C VAL A 87 -5.24 4.24 -23.40
N ASP A 88 -6.46 4.03 -23.93
CA ASP A 88 -7.70 4.60 -23.39
C ASP A 88 -8.74 3.48 -23.26
N PHE A 89 -9.29 3.30 -22.07
CA PHE A 89 -10.32 2.30 -21.82
C PHE A 89 -11.60 2.52 -22.64
N ARG A 90 -11.78 3.69 -23.23
CA ARG A 90 -12.90 4.03 -24.13
C ARG A 90 -12.64 3.68 -25.58
N GLU A 91 -11.37 3.45 -25.92
CA GLU A 91 -10.99 3.07 -27.28
C GLU A 91 -10.94 1.55 -27.39
N PRO A 92 -11.45 0.98 -28.47
CA PRO A 92 -11.27 -0.44 -28.72
C PRO A 92 -9.77 -0.76 -28.84
N PRO A 93 -9.31 -1.95 -28.44
CA PRO A 93 -7.91 -2.34 -28.61
C PRO A 93 -7.52 -2.21 -30.10
N PRO A 94 -6.26 -1.85 -30.40
CA PRO A 94 -5.78 -1.72 -31.77
C PRO A 94 -6.09 -2.98 -32.57
N ALA A 95 -6.70 -2.79 -33.75
CA ALA A 95 -7.20 -3.90 -34.58
C ALA A 95 -6.10 -4.82 -35.15
N ASP A 96 -4.86 -4.41 -35.08
CA ASP A 96 -3.67 -5.10 -35.61
C ASP A 96 -2.88 -5.87 -34.54
N GLY A 97 -3.38 -5.92 -33.30
CA GLY A 97 -2.73 -6.66 -32.23
C GLY A 97 -1.37 -6.11 -31.81
N GLU A 98 -1.04 -4.88 -32.19
CA GLU A 98 0.13 -4.18 -31.65
C GLU A 98 -0.13 -3.82 -30.18
N TRP A 99 0.32 -4.69 -29.32
CA TRP A 99 0.38 -4.43 -27.90
C TRP A 99 1.44 -3.37 -27.61
N ASP A 100 1.10 -2.41 -26.78
CA ASP A 100 2.10 -1.46 -26.31
C ASP A 100 3.10 -2.19 -25.40
N ASN A 101 4.30 -2.40 -25.91
CA ASN A 101 5.38 -3.10 -25.20
C ASN A 101 5.99 -2.30 -24.04
N ARG A 102 5.47 -1.13 -23.71
CA ARG A 102 6.00 -0.28 -22.63
C ARG A 102 5.63 -0.75 -21.24
N ASN A 103 4.88 -1.84 -21.12
CA ASN A 103 4.54 -2.47 -19.84
C ASN A 103 3.92 -1.50 -18.83
N PHE A 104 2.85 -0.85 -19.22
CA PHE A 104 2.17 0.16 -18.39
C PHE A 104 1.70 -0.36 -17.04
N GLY A 105 1.31 -1.63 -16.95
CA GLY A 105 0.89 -2.22 -15.69
C GLY A 105 2.00 -2.22 -14.64
N THR A 106 3.21 -2.63 -15.02
CA THR A 106 4.39 -2.56 -14.14
C THR A 106 4.73 -1.11 -13.78
N MET A 107 4.67 -0.20 -14.76
CA MET A 107 4.92 1.21 -14.50
C MET A 107 3.89 1.82 -13.55
N ALA A 108 2.63 1.41 -13.64
CA ALA A 108 1.59 1.82 -12.72
C ALA A 108 1.85 1.33 -11.28
N VAL A 109 2.31 0.09 -11.11
CA VAL A 109 2.74 -0.43 -9.81
C VAL A 109 3.89 0.40 -9.23
N LEU A 110 4.90 0.69 -10.04
CA LEU A 110 6.04 1.53 -9.62
C LEU A 110 5.60 2.95 -9.25
N GLU A 111 4.67 3.55 -10.00
CA GLU A 111 4.10 4.85 -9.68
C GLU A 111 3.47 4.86 -8.26
N VAL A 112 2.70 3.83 -7.95
CA VAL A 112 2.10 3.69 -6.62
C VAL A 112 3.18 3.59 -5.54
N ILE A 113 4.19 2.76 -5.74
CA ILE A 113 5.32 2.59 -4.82
C ILE A 113 6.06 3.90 -4.59
N GLU A 114 6.45 4.58 -5.66
CA GLU A 114 7.19 5.84 -5.60
C GLU A 114 6.39 6.94 -4.91
N ARG A 115 5.10 7.02 -5.20
CA ARG A 115 4.22 8.01 -4.60
C ARG A 115 4.07 7.82 -3.09
N ILE A 116 3.98 6.57 -2.63
CA ILE A 116 3.92 6.26 -1.20
C ILE A 116 5.27 6.55 -0.54
N GLN A 117 6.37 6.15 -1.16
CA GLN A 117 7.71 6.43 -0.65
C GLN A 117 7.92 7.93 -0.45
N GLU A 118 7.67 8.71 -1.47
CA GLU A 118 7.81 10.16 -1.43
C GLU A 118 6.92 10.80 -0.35
N HIS A 119 5.71 10.29 -0.19
CA HIS A 119 4.78 10.77 0.82
C HIS A 119 5.35 10.62 2.24
N TYR A 120 5.84 9.42 2.60
CA TYR A 120 6.38 9.15 3.92
C TYR A 120 7.79 9.73 4.13
N GLU A 121 8.57 9.91 3.09
CA GLU A 121 9.84 10.65 3.19
C GLU A 121 9.62 12.12 3.51
N LYS A 122 8.60 12.73 2.92
CA LYS A 122 8.25 14.14 3.18
C LYS A 122 7.47 14.34 4.47
N ARG A 123 6.63 13.38 4.85
CA ARG A 123 5.74 13.45 6.01
C ARG A 123 5.80 12.16 6.81
N PRO A 124 6.91 11.91 7.52
CA PRO A 124 7.13 10.63 8.18
C PRO A 124 6.26 10.39 9.41
N ALA A 125 5.65 11.43 9.98
CA ALA A 125 4.86 11.32 11.19
C ALA A 125 3.38 11.00 10.91
N LEU A 126 2.83 10.04 11.65
CA LEU A 126 1.41 9.70 11.68
C LEU A 126 0.84 9.91 13.08
N CYS A 127 -0.48 10.13 13.17
CA CYS A 127 -1.19 10.28 14.44
C CYS A 127 -0.55 11.29 15.39
N GLY A 128 -0.21 12.49 14.90
CA GLY A 128 0.39 13.54 15.72
C GLY A 128 1.79 13.21 16.24
N GLY A 129 2.54 12.37 15.53
CA GLY A 129 3.90 12.00 15.90
C GLY A 129 4.02 10.76 16.76
N LYS A 130 2.92 10.01 16.99
CA LYS A 130 2.99 8.73 17.71
C LYS A 130 3.76 7.67 16.95
N PHE A 131 3.63 7.68 15.63
CA PHE A 131 4.28 6.76 14.72
C PHE A 131 5.14 7.54 13.75
N TYR A 132 6.32 7.02 13.51
CA TYR A 132 7.29 7.70 12.68
C TYR A 132 7.91 6.73 11.67
N PHE A 133 7.85 7.07 10.39
CA PHE A 133 8.53 6.31 9.37
C PHE A 133 10.04 6.49 9.54
N ASP A 134 10.73 5.41 9.84
CA ASP A 134 12.15 5.40 10.18
C ASP A 134 12.92 4.37 9.32
N GLY A 135 12.38 4.07 8.15
CA GLY A 135 13.01 3.14 7.16
C GLY A 135 13.52 1.85 7.76
N PRO A 136 14.04 0.88 7.07
CA PRO A 136 14.33 0.87 5.64
C PRO A 136 13.07 0.79 4.78
N PHE A 137 13.26 1.09 3.52
CA PHE A 137 12.23 0.99 2.50
C PHE A 137 12.72 0.04 1.40
N HIS A 138 12.05 -1.07 1.19
CA HIS A 138 12.38 -2.04 0.16
C HIS A 138 11.13 -2.39 -0.65
N TRP A 139 11.30 -2.57 -1.95
CA TRP A 139 10.22 -2.97 -2.82
C TRP A 139 10.65 -4.13 -3.74
N ALA A 140 9.66 -4.88 -4.21
CA ALA A 140 9.84 -5.93 -5.20
C ALA A 140 8.63 -5.98 -6.13
N LEU A 141 8.89 -6.29 -7.37
CA LEU A 141 7.86 -6.59 -8.37
C LEU A 141 7.75 -8.10 -8.55
N GLN A 142 6.59 -8.56 -9.02
CA GLN A 142 6.41 -9.97 -9.33
C GLN A 142 7.34 -10.41 -10.46
N ASP A 143 7.80 -11.65 -10.40
CA ASP A 143 8.66 -12.26 -11.41
C ASP A 143 7.88 -12.90 -12.56
N GLU A 144 6.67 -13.36 -12.30
CA GLU A 144 5.84 -14.09 -13.24
C GLU A 144 4.98 -13.16 -14.08
N ASN A 145 4.77 -13.55 -15.34
CA ASN A 145 3.83 -12.86 -16.21
C ASN A 145 2.40 -13.30 -15.85
N SER A 146 1.63 -12.38 -15.29
CA SER A 146 0.22 -12.59 -14.94
C SER A 146 -0.73 -11.63 -15.66
N PHE A 147 -0.29 -11.11 -16.84
CA PHE A 147 -1.13 -10.23 -17.66
C PHE A 147 -2.59 -10.69 -17.68
N PRO A 148 -3.57 -9.83 -17.48
CA PRO A 148 -3.50 -8.36 -17.36
C PRO A 148 -3.35 -7.84 -15.92
N TYR A 149 -2.92 -8.69 -14.99
CA TYR A 149 -2.77 -8.35 -13.57
C TYR A 149 -1.30 -8.16 -13.21
N TYR A 150 -1.02 -7.09 -12.46
CA TYR A 150 0.34 -6.71 -12.08
C TYR A 150 0.42 -6.50 -10.58
N TYR A 151 1.48 -7.02 -9.97
CA TYR A 151 1.64 -7.01 -8.52
C TYR A 151 2.99 -6.47 -8.12
N GLY A 152 3.01 -5.80 -7.00
CA GLY A 152 4.22 -5.39 -6.31
C GLY A 152 4.01 -5.39 -4.81
N ALA A 153 5.09 -5.42 -4.09
CA ALA A 153 5.07 -5.33 -2.64
C ALA A 153 6.23 -4.46 -2.16
N PHE A 154 6.04 -3.80 -1.04
CA PHE A 154 7.11 -3.08 -0.39
C PHE A 154 6.90 -3.03 1.11
N ASP A 155 8.00 -2.95 1.84
CA ASP A 155 7.96 -2.87 3.28
C ASP A 155 8.33 -1.50 3.81
N LEU A 156 7.65 -1.13 4.87
CA LEU A 156 7.85 0.09 5.63
C LEU A 156 8.06 -0.28 7.09
N THR A 157 8.98 0.40 7.74
CA THR A 157 9.14 0.27 9.20
C THR A 157 8.75 1.57 9.87
N PHE A 158 7.86 1.47 10.85
CA PHE A 158 7.45 2.58 11.69
C PHE A 158 7.98 2.40 13.10
N THR A 159 8.49 3.47 13.65
CA THR A 159 8.89 3.54 15.05
C THR A 159 7.78 4.18 15.85
N LEU A 160 7.41 3.53 16.95
CA LEU A 160 6.44 4.04 17.91
C LEU A 160 7.18 4.61 19.10
N ALA A 161 6.72 5.75 19.61
CA ALA A 161 7.33 6.37 20.77
C ALA A 161 7.37 5.38 21.96
N ALA A 162 8.52 5.31 22.62
CA ALA A 162 8.66 4.49 23.81
C ALA A 162 7.65 4.93 24.90
N PRO A 163 7.01 4.00 25.60
CA PRO A 163 6.15 4.37 26.72
C PRO A 163 6.98 5.14 27.74
N ARG A 164 6.48 6.30 28.15
CA ARG A 164 7.09 7.02 29.28
C ARG A 164 6.96 6.15 30.52
N LYS A 165 8.08 5.88 31.19
CA LYS A 165 8.03 5.27 32.52
C LYS A 165 7.23 6.20 33.42
N GLU A 166 6.17 5.70 34.02
CA GLU A 166 5.54 6.41 35.12
C GLU A 166 6.63 6.64 36.17
N ARG A 167 6.87 7.90 36.47
CA ARG A 167 7.68 8.23 37.63
C ARG A 167 6.89 7.73 38.85
N SER A 168 7.30 6.61 39.41
CA SER A 168 6.84 6.26 40.74
C SER A 168 7.25 7.39 41.66
N ASN A 169 6.26 8.17 42.13
CA ASN A 169 6.46 9.14 43.16
C ASN A 169 6.65 8.39 44.49
N PHE A 170 7.78 7.73 44.64
CA PHE A 170 8.25 7.37 45.95
C PHE A 170 8.91 8.60 46.56
N VAL A 171 8.19 9.23 47.40
CA VAL A 171 8.73 10.19 48.37
C VAL A 171 9.41 9.42 49.46
#